data_06fccfd57596438ea4d363d299fc4d35
#
_entry.id   06fccfd57596438ea4d363d299fc4d35
#
_cell.length_a   1.000
_cell.length_b   1.000
_cell.length_c   1.000
_cell.angle_alpha   90.00
_cell.angle_beta   90.00
_cell.angle_gamma   90.00
#
_symmetry.space_group_name_H-M   'P 1'
#
loop_
_entity.id
_entity.type
_entity.pdbx_description
1 polymer ?
#
loop_
_entity_poly.entity_id
_entity_poly.type
_entity_poly.pdbx_seq_one_letter_code
_entity_poly.pdbx_strand_id
1 'polypeptide(L)'
;MTRPLRTIINGNPFIALIGDVHAGRKFKTNVPLHRIGEREESIYEDLFAALMPVDAKIEQHFVLMGDLFDKFQVDNNTLLKVAHLLKVSTQSGLNVQIHVLRGNHDLSRDLMLASSFDVLKSLCSSNNRITFHDFERPTVVLDTKPLLVVALPYSSVLSASDMAEMMPTMTDIGYYALGHWDYTAHGEDTHNLVPMEVFKRKGVTKVFSGHIHKPQEYTVQGIPLTYVGSLQPYAHGEELPDETLYQTLHKEEVEEILEENENYFADVNLRVLIPSGESWTADVPNCLSFQVKVLANNPDDADLSDLEVGYEEFSTTNIVNKNLAGVSSGLVELVHQRLEHYRNLEN
;
A
#
# COMPACT_ATOMS: atom_id res chain seq x y z
N MET A 1 -12.32 10.34 -13.39
CA MET A 1 -11.42 9.28 -13.98
C MET A 1 -11.17 8.25 -12.90
N THR A 2 -11.29 6.97 -13.21
CA THR A 2 -10.85 5.92 -12.29
C THR A 2 -9.34 5.94 -12.19
N ARG A 3 -8.79 5.60 -11.02
CA ARG A 3 -7.36 5.44 -10.78
C ARG A 3 -6.76 4.51 -11.85
N PRO A 4 -5.63 4.86 -12.48
CA PRO A 4 -4.99 3.95 -13.40
C PRO A 4 -4.47 2.72 -12.61
N LEU A 5 -4.85 1.53 -13.04
CA LEU A 5 -4.40 0.28 -12.40
C LEU A 5 -2.87 0.06 -12.50
N ARG A 6 -2.19 0.86 -13.32
CA ARG A 6 -0.74 0.79 -13.52
C ARG A 6 -0.16 2.12 -13.99
N THR A 7 1.06 2.41 -13.57
CA THR A 7 1.86 3.57 -14.01
C THR A 7 2.88 3.13 -15.04
N ILE A 8 2.77 3.60 -16.29
CA ILE A 8 3.70 3.25 -17.36
C ILE A 8 4.94 4.14 -17.24
N ILE A 9 6.12 3.53 -17.10
CA ILE A 9 7.40 4.25 -16.96
C ILE A 9 8.33 4.10 -18.17
N ASN A 10 8.06 3.16 -19.05
CA ASN A 10 8.75 3.00 -20.31
C ASN A 10 7.84 2.30 -21.34
N GLY A 11 7.97 2.66 -22.61
CA GLY A 11 7.13 2.13 -23.68
C GLY A 11 7.74 0.97 -24.47
N ASN A 12 9.09 0.86 -24.52
CA ASN A 12 9.77 -0.21 -25.24
C ASN A 12 11.19 -0.48 -24.66
N PRO A 13 11.43 -1.63 -24.00
CA PRO A 13 10.38 -2.59 -23.61
C PRO A 13 9.33 -1.91 -22.72
N PHE A 14 8.13 -2.46 -22.73
CA PHE A 14 7.04 -1.89 -21.93
C PHE A 14 7.26 -2.19 -20.44
N ILE A 15 7.30 -1.16 -19.62
CA ILE A 15 7.42 -1.31 -18.16
C ILE A 15 6.26 -0.57 -17.50
N ALA A 16 5.52 -1.27 -16.66
CA ALA A 16 4.43 -0.71 -15.87
C ALA A 16 4.57 -1.10 -14.40
N LEU A 17 4.35 -0.15 -13.52
CA LEU A 17 4.32 -0.32 -12.07
C LEU A 17 2.88 -0.50 -11.62
N ILE A 18 2.65 -1.45 -10.73
CA ILE A 18 1.37 -1.72 -10.07
C ILE A 18 1.61 -1.48 -8.60
N GLY A 19 0.83 -0.60 -7.99
CA GLY A 19 0.99 -0.23 -6.60
C GLY A 19 0.52 -1.30 -5.63
N ASP A 20 0.45 -0.93 -4.37
CA ASP A 20 0.15 -1.82 -3.25
C ASP A 20 -1.18 -2.55 -3.45
N VAL A 21 -1.15 -3.88 -3.41
CA VAL A 21 -2.30 -4.74 -3.73
C VAL A 21 -3.11 -5.11 -2.49
N HIS A 22 -2.44 -5.32 -1.37
CA HIS A 22 -3.04 -5.77 -0.11
C HIS A 22 -4.01 -6.95 -0.26
N ALA A 23 -3.63 -7.95 -1.07
CA ALA A 23 -4.41 -9.17 -1.24
C ALA A 23 -4.66 -9.83 0.13
N GLY A 24 -5.93 -10.18 0.40
CA GLY A 24 -6.36 -10.74 1.66
C GLY A 24 -6.84 -9.70 2.68
N ARG A 25 -6.83 -8.41 2.35
CA ARG A 25 -7.49 -7.37 3.14
C ARG A 25 -8.96 -7.70 3.32
N LYS A 26 -9.50 -7.41 4.51
CA LYS A 26 -10.89 -7.72 4.86
C LYS A 26 -11.67 -6.43 5.12
N PHE A 27 -12.77 -6.27 4.44
CA PHE A 27 -13.71 -5.17 4.60
C PHE A 27 -14.94 -5.67 5.34
N LYS A 28 -14.99 -5.51 6.66
CA LYS A 28 -16.07 -6.03 7.51
C LYS A 28 -16.83 -4.95 8.26
N THR A 29 -16.19 -3.81 8.50
CA THR A 29 -16.76 -2.73 9.30
C THR A 29 -17.79 -1.98 8.47
N ASN A 30 -19.01 -1.87 8.98
CA ASN A 30 -20.10 -1.13 8.35
C ASN A 30 -20.49 -1.63 6.94
N VAL A 31 -20.14 -2.87 6.59
CA VAL A 31 -20.51 -3.49 5.30
C VAL A 31 -21.83 -4.23 5.48
N PRO A 32 -22.84 -4.00 4.62
CA PRO A 32 -24.07 -4.77 4.61
C PRO A 32 -23.81 -6.26 4.45
N LEU A 33 -24.54 -7.11 5.18
CA LEU A 33 -24.28 -8.56 5.21
C LEU A 33 -24.29 -9.20 3.81
N HIS A 34 -25.16 -8.75 2.93
CA HIS A 34 -25.27 -9.27 1.56
C HIS A 34 -24.12 -8.83 0.64
N ARG A 35 -23.30 -7.85 1.05
CA ARG A 35 -22.16 -7.34 0.28
C ARG A 35 -20.79 -7.75 0.82
N ILE A 36 -20.78 -8.56 1.89
CA ILE A 36 -19.52 -9.07 2.46
C ILE A 36 -18.78 -9.91 1.41
N GLY A 37 -17.51 -9.56 1.17
CA GLY A 37 -16.65 -10.25 0.22
C GLY A 37 -16.53 -9.58 -1.15
N GLU A 38 -17.45 -8.68 -1.53
CA GLU A 38 -17.40 -8.01 -2.83
C GLU A 38 -16.14 -7.17 -3.01
N ARG A 39 -15.79 -6.38 -1.98
CA ARG A 39 -14.55 -5.57 -1.99
C ARG A 39 -13.29 -6.42 -2.03
N GLU A 40 -13.30 -7.55 -1.32
CA GLU A 40 -12.19 -8.51 -1.36
C GLU A 40 -12.00 -9.10 -2.75
N GLU A 41 -13.09 -9.42 -3.45
CA GLU A 41 -13.03 -10.00 -4.81
C GLU A 41 -12.56 -8.95 -5.83
N SER A 42 -13.01 -7.69 -5.72
CA SER A 42 -12.61 -6.61 -6.63
C SER A 42 -11.09 -6.37 -6.65
N ILE A 43 -10.38 -6.64 -5.55
CA ILE A 43 -8.89 -6.55 -5.52
C ILE A 43 -8.27 -7.53 -6.53
N TYR A 44 -8.79 -8.75 -6.61
CA TYR A 44 -8.25 -9.75 -7.54
C TYR A 44 -8.63 -9.46 -8.98
N GLU A 45 -9.82 -8.91 -9.22
CA GLU A 45 -10.27 -8.47 -10.55
C GLU A 45 -9.38 -7.34 -11.07
N ASP A 46 -9.11 -6.33 -10.24
CA ASP A 46 -8.24 -5.21 -10.60
C ASP A 46 -6.78 -5.65 -10.77
N LEU A 47 -6.27 -6.56 -9.91
CA LEU A 47 -4.94 -7.13 -10.08
C LEU A 47 -4.83 -7.88 -11.41
N PHE A 48 -5.84 -8.68 -11.76
CA PHE A 48 -5.87 -9.37 -13.04
C PHE A 48 -5.87 -8.38 -14.21
N ALA A 49 -6.72 -7.36 -14.15
CA ALA A 49 -6.79 -6.31 -15.17
C ALA A 49 -5.47 -5.52 -15.29
N ALA A 50 -4.81 -5.23 -14.14
CA ALA A 50 -3.51 -4.57 -14.11
C ALA A 50 -2.40 -5.41 -14.77
N LEU A 51 -2.48 -6.73 -14.67
CA LEU A 51 -1.51 -7.68 -15.25
C LEU A 51 -1.83 -8.08 -16.71
N MET A 52 -2.94 -7.60 -17.27
CA MET A 52 -3.30 -7.92 -18.67
C MET A 52 -2.29 -7.31 -19.63
N PRO A 53 -1.73 -8.10 -20.58
CA PRO A 53 -0.77 -7.60 -21.57
C PRO A 53 -1.42 -6.56 -22.49
N VAL A 54 -0.64 -5.53 -22.84
CA VAL A 54 -1.08 -4.51 -23.81
C VAL A 54 -0.96 -5.06 -25.24
N ASP A 55 0.14 -5.74 -25.53
CA ASP A 55 0.41 -6.38 -26.82
C ASP A 55 1.30 -7.62 -26.59
N ALA A 56 0.81 -8.78 -26.98
CA ALA A 56 1.56 -10.03 -26.81
C ALA A 56 2.88 -10.08 -27.62
N LYS A 57 3.08 -9.18 -28.60
CA LYS A 57 4.27 -9.14 -29.45
C LYS A 57 5.43 -8.38 -28.83
N ILE A 58 5.18 -7.48 -27.89
CA ILE A 58 6.21 -6.70 -27.23
C ILE A 58 6.59 -7.33 -25.89
N GLU A 59 7.84 -7.16 -25.48
CA GLU A 59 8.28 -7.55 -24.16
C GLU A 59 7.69 -6.58 -23.12
N GLN A 60 7.06 -7.13 -22.10
CA GLN A 60 6.37 -6.38 -21.07
C GLN A 60 6.82 -6.79 -19.66
N HIS A 61 7.19 -5.82 -18.88
CA HIS A 61 7.57 -5.97 -17.49
C HIS A 61 6.53 -5.31 -16.59
N PHE A 62 5.84 -6.10 -15.78
CA PHE A 62 4.96 -5.61 -14.73
C PHE A 62 5.66 -5.73 -13.40
N VAL A 63 5.74 -4.64 -12.65
CA VAL A 63 6.38 -4.59 -11.34
C VAL A 63 5.33 -4.31 -10.26
N LEU A 64 5.09 -5.28 -9.40
CA LEU A 64 4.31 -5.12 -8.17
C LEU A 64 5.21 -4.43 -7.14
N MET A 65 4.81 -3.23 -6.68
CA MET A 65 5.66 -2.28 -5.98
C MET A 65 5.77 -2.49 -4.47
N GLY A 66 5.49 -3.69 -3.99
CA GLY A 66 5.47 -4.08 -2.58
C GLY A 66 4.05 -4.21 -2.04
N ASP A 67 3.93 -4.67 -0.81
CA ASP A 67 2.67 -4.93 -0.11
C ASP A 67 1.66 -5.69 -0.97
N LEU A 68 2.16 -6.80 -1.56
CA LEU A 68 1.31 -7.71 -2.32
C LEU A 68 0.23 -8.33 -1.44
N PHE A 69 0.57 -8.62 -0.19
CA PHE A 69 -0.36 -9.13 0.82
C PHE A 69 -0.67 -8.07 1.88
N ASP A 70 -1.89 -8.09 2.43
CA ASP A 70 -2.31 -7.18 3.50
C ASP A 70 -1.59 -7.44 4.83
N LYS A 71 -1.09 -8.66 5.02
CA LYS A 71 -0.35 -9.10 6.21
C LYS A 71 0.68 -10.15 5.83
N PHE A 72 1.72 -10.31 6.67
CA PHE A 72 2.75 -11.31 6.44
C PHE A 72 2.21 -12.75 6.31
N GLN A 73 1.04 -13.04 6.88
CA GLN A 73 0.30 -14.29 6.69
C GLN A 73 -1.14 -14.02 6.29
N VAL A 74 -1.54 -14.55 5.14
CA VAL A 74 -2.92 -14.55 4.63
C VAL A 74 -3.45 -15.98 4.57
N ASP A 75 -4.76 -16.12 4.35
CA ASP A 75 -5.37 -17.45 4.19
C ASP A 75 -4.94 -18.13 2.87
N ASN A 76 -5.06 -19.45 2.85
CA ASN A 76 -4.63 -20.26 1.71
C ASN A 76 -5.38 -19.93 0.41
N ASN A 77 -6.65 -19.50 0.47
CA ASN A 77 -7.41 -19.10 -0.72
C ASN A 77 -6.82 -17.85 -1.34
N THR A 78 -6.51 -16.86 -0.53
CA THR A 78 -5.82 -15.64 -0.97
C THR A 78 -4.49 -15.98 -1.65
N LEU A 79 -3.66 -16.81 -1.00
CA LEU A 79 -2.36 -17.23 -1.54
C LEU A 79 -2.51 -17.95 -2.88
N LEU A 80 -3.45 -18.89 -2.99
CA LEU A 80 -3.67 -19.66 -4.22
C LEU A 80 -4.26 -18.79 -5.34
N LYS A 81 -5.16 -17.85 -5.04
CA LYS A 81 -5.68 -16.88 -6.01
C LYS A 81 -4.55 -16.04 -6.60
N VAL A 82 -3.72 -15.42 -5.76
CA VAL A 82 -2.58 -14.62 -6.23
C VAL A 82 -1.60 -15.47 -7.05
N ALA A 83 -1.23 -16.65 -6.57
CA ALA A 83 -0.36 -17.56 -7.32
C ALA A 83 -0.94 -17.93 -8.70
N HIS A 84 -2.25 -18.16 -8.77
CA HIS A 84 -2.96 -18.44 -10.02
C HIS A 84 -2.91 -17.24 -10.97
N LEU A 85 -3.22 -16.03 -10.50
CA LEU A 85 -3.19 -14.81 -11.31
C LEU A 85 -1.81 -14.57 -11.91
N LEU A 86 -0.74 -14.64 -11.11
CA LEU A 86 0.63 -14.47 -11.61
C LEU A 86 0.99 -15.51 -12.67
N LYS A 87 0.59 -16.78 -12.48
CA LYS A 87 0.87 -17.86 -13.43
C LYS A 87 0.09 -17.70 -14.74
N VAL A 88 -1.18 -17.31 -14.68
CA VAL A 88 -2.02 -17.09 -15.87
C VAL A 88 -1.49 -15.92 -16.68
N SER A 89 -1.09 -14.81 -16.03
CA SER A 89 -0.56 -13.63 -16.70
C SER A 89 0.80 -13.85 -17.36
N THR A 90 1.50 -14.95 -17.02
CA THR A 90 2.80 -15.32 -17.61
C THR A 90 2.74 -16.58 -18.48
N GLN A 91 1.54 -16.95 -18.96
CA GLN A 91 1.38 -18.14 -19.81
C GLN A 91 2.16 -18.08 -21.12
N SER A 92 2.39 -19.27 -21.68
CA SER A 92 3.03 -19.42 -22.99
C SER A 92 2.25 -18.65 -24.08
N GLY A 93 2.97 -17.87 -24.88
CA GLY A 93 2.38 -17.01 -25.90
C GLY A 93 2.24 -15.53 -25.49
N LEU A 94 2.36 -15.23 -24.19
CA LEU A 94 2.47 -13.87 -23.70
C LEU A 94 3.95 -13.54 -23.46
N ASN A 95 4.41 -12.39 -23.95
CA ASN A 95 5.78 -11.92 -23.68
C ASN A 95 5.80 -11.02 -22.43
N VAL A 96 5.41 -11.61 -21.30
CA VAL A 96 5.24 -10.93 -20.03
C VAL A 96 6.26 -11.44 -19.01
N GLN A 97 6.92 -10.53 -18.33
CA GLN A 97 7.74 -10.73 -17.13
C GLN A 97 7.06 -10.04 -15.96
N ILE A 98 6.92 -10.72 -14.83
CA ILE A 98 6.38 -10.15 -13.60
C ILE A 98 7.50 -10.06 -12.57
N HIS A 99 7.66 -8.89 -11.99
CA HIS A 99 8.58 -8.60 -10.91
C HIS A 99 7.78 -8.31 -9.65
N VAL A 100 8.08 -9.01 -8.56
CA VAL A 100 7.38 -8.84 -7.28
C VAL A 100 8.37 -8.28 -6.29
N LEU A 101 8.21 -7.00 -5.95
CA LEU A 101 9.00 -6.33 -4.93
C LEU A 101 8.41 -6.63 -3.54
N ARG A 102 9.25 -6.89 -2.55
CA ARG A 102 8.81 -7.09 -1.17
C ARG A 102 8.54 -5.73 -0.51
N GLY A 103 7.32 -5.55 0.04
CA GLY A 103 6.94 -4.44 0.90
C GLY A 103 7.04 -4.80 2.40
N ASN A 104 6.63 -3.88 3.27
CA ASN A 104 6.72 -4.08 4.72
C ASN A 104 5.65 -5.05 5.26
N HIS A 105 4.47 -5.14 4.62
CA HIS A 105 3.43 -6.10 4.96
C HIS A 105 3.78 -7.54 4.52
N ASP A 106 4.65 -7.71 3.55
CA ASP A 106 5.08 -9.01 3.02
C ASP A 106 6.10 -9.71 3.90
N LEU A 107 6.69 -9.01 4.89
CA LEU A 107 7.74 -9.52 5.75
C LEU A 107 7.21 -9.81 7.16
N SER A 108 7.62 -10.96 7.73
CA SER A 108 7.42 -11.23 9.16
C SER A 108 8.39 -10.41 10.01
N ARG A 109 7.91 -9.87 11.14
CA ARG A 109 8.80 -9.30 12.17
C ARG A 109 9.69 -10.36 12.81
N ASP A 110 9.20 -11.60 12.90
CA ASP A 110 10.00 -12.76 13.29
C ASP A 110 10.59 -13.39 12.03
N LEU A 111 11.87 -13.17 11.79
CA LEU A 111 12.60 -13.66 10.62
C LEU A 111 12.69 -15.20 10.55
N MET A 112 12.32 -15.93 11.61
CA MET A 112 12.24 -17.38 11.63
C MET A 112 10.92 -17.91 11.04
N LEU A 113 9.94 -17.04 10.83
CA LEU A 113 8.63 -17.40 10.28
C LEU A 113 8.57 -17.08 8.78
N ALA A 114 8.24 -18.08 7.98
CA ALA A 114 7.94 -17.86 6.57
C ALA A 114 6.67 -17.02 6.42
N SER A 115 6.76 -15.99 5.60
CA SER A 115 5.61 -15.15 5.21
C SER A 115 4.83 -15.80 4.06
N SER A 116 3.63 -15.28 3.78
CA SER A 116 2.88 -15.68 2.58
C SER A 116 3.62 -15.32 1.29
N PHE A 117 4.44 -14.27 1.33
CA PHE A 117 5.33 -13.91 0.23
C PHE A 117 6.38 -15.00 -0.05
N ASP A 118 7.02 -15.56 0.99
CA ASP A 118 8.00 -16.65 0.86
C ASP A 118 7.35 -17.92 0.29
N VAL A 119 6.13 -18.23 0.75
CA VAL A 119 5.37 -19.37 0.23
C VAL A 119 4.99 -19.16 -1.23
N LEU A 120 4.51 -17.96 -1.60
CA LEU A 120 4.19 -17.60 -2.99
C LEU A 120 5.43 -17.73 -3.89
N LYS A 121 6.57 -17.22 -3.46
CA LYS A 121 7.86 -17.38 -4.16
C LYS A 121 8.17 -18.84 -4.42
N SER A 122 7.99 -19.71 -3.42
CA SER A 122 8.18 -21.17 -3.58
C SER A 122 7.18 -21.77 -4.56
N LEU A 123 5.91 -21.38 -4.52
CA LEU A 123 4.87 -21.84 -5.47
C LEU A 123 5.13 -21.41 -6.90
N CYS A 124 5.82 -20.29 -7.11
CA CYS A 124 6.15 -19.74 -8.43
C CYS A 124 7.55 -20.09 -8.91
N SER A 125 8.37 -20.82 -8.13
CA SER A 125 9.79 -21.07 -8.37
C SER A 125 10.11 -21.75 -9.71
N SER A 126 9.18 -22.53 -10.26
CA SER A 126 9.33 -23.17 -11.57
C SER A 126 9.02 -22.25 -12.76
N ASN A 127 8.51 -21.04 -12.53
CA ASN A 127 8.15 -20.08 -13.56
C ASN A 127 9.23 -18.99 -13.66
N ASN A 128 10.11 -19.11 -14.66
CA ASN A 128 11.21 -18.17 -14.89
C ASN A 128 10.77 -16.76 -15.37
N ARG A 129 9.48 -16.54 -15.57
CA ARG A 129 8.91 -15.24 -15.94
C ARG A 129 8.39 -14.45 -14.72
N ILE A 130 8.51 -15.03 -13.52
CA ILE A 130 8.15 -14.37 -12.27
C ILE A 130 9.42 -14.25 -11.43
N THR A 131 9.85 -13.03 -11.17
CA THR A 131 11.04 -12.72 -10.38
C THR A 131 10.64 -12.05 -9.08
N PHE A 132 11.12 -12.59 -7.96
CA PHE A 132 10.91 -11.99 -6.65
C PHE A 132 12.15 -11.18 -6.22
N HIS A 133 11.93 -9.91 -5.89
CA HIS A 133 12.95 -8.98 -5.40
C HIS A 133 12.82 -8.89 -3.88
N ASP A 134 13.53 -9.76 -3.18
CA ASP A 134 13.46 -9.93 -1.72
C ASP A 134 14.84 -10.07 -1.04
N PHE A 135 15.92 -9.93 -1.81
CA PHE A 135 17.28 -9.99 -1.25
C PHE A 135 17.64 -8.67 -0.56
N GLU A 136 18.44 -8.75 0.48
CA GLU A 136 19.00 -7.58 1.19
C GLU A 136 20.07 -6.86 0.35
N ARG A 137 19.73 -6.60 -0.90
CA ARG A 137 20.57 -5.89 -1.87
C ARG A 137 19.75 -5.42 -3.06
N PRO A 138 20.21 -4.38 -3.80
CA PRO A 138 19.61 -3.99 -5.06
C PRO A 138 19.62 -5.12 -6.08
N THR A 139 18.54 -5.25 -6.85
CA THR A 139 18.39 -6.26 -7.88
C THR A 139 17.90 -5.61 -9.18
N VAL A 140 18.41 -6.11 -10.32
CA VAL A 140 18.06 -5.54 -11.61
C VAL A 140 16.69 -6.03 -12.06
N VAL A 141 15.81 -5.10 -12.43
CA VAL A 141 14.53 -5.36 -13.11
C VAL A 141 14.74 -5.37 -14.62
N LEU A 142 15.45 -4.37 -15.13
CA LEU A 142 15.78 -4.22 -16.53
C LEU A 142 17.15 -3.60 -16.70
N ASP A 143 17.96 -4.16 -17.60
CA ASP A 143 19.23 -3.59 -18.06
C ASP A 143 19.25 -3.55 -19.57
N THR A 144 18.97 -2.41 -20.13
CA THR A 144 19.05 -2.14 -21.58
C THR A 144 19.81 -0.84 -21.80
N LYS A 145 20.38 -0.67 -22.98
CA LYS A 145 20.86 0.65 -23.37
C LYS A 145 19.69 1.38 -24.05
N PRO A 146 19.13 2.46 -23.52
CA PRO A 146 19.76 3.43 -22.58
C PRO A 146 19.18 3.44 -21.16
N LEU A 147 18.54 2.38 -20.65
CA LEU A 147 17.83 2.38 -19.37
C LEU A 147 18.26 1.24 -18.45
N LEU A 148 18.59 1.56 -17.21
CA LEU A 148 18.75 0.63 -16.10
C LEU A 148 17.64 0.87 -15.06
N VAL A 149 16.92 -0.18 -14.70
CA VAL A 149 15.88 -0.17 -13.64
C VAL A 149 16.28 -1.13 -12.54
N VAL A 150 16.38 -0.64 -11.33
CA VAL A 150 16.84 -1.38 -10.14
C VAL A 150 15.78 -1.34 -9.06
N ALA A 151 15.47 -2.50 -8.48
CA ALA A 151 14.56 -2.66 -7.36
C ALA A 151 15.34 -2.81 -6.05
N LEU A 152 14.87 -2.10 -5.01
CA LEU A 152 15.34 -2.18 -3.63
C LEU A 152 14.16 -2.61 -2.76
N PRO A 153 14.10 -3.88 -2.34
CA PRO A 153 13.00 -4.37 -1.52
C PRO A 153 13.02 -3.76 -0.11
N TYR A 154 11.88 -3.72 0.54
CA TYR A 154 11.83 -3.41 1.96
C TYR A 154 12.65 -4.43 2.77
N SER A 155 13.41 -3.94 3.75
CA SER A 155 14.19 -4.74 4.68
C SER A 155 13.94 -4.28 6.12
N SER A 156 13.83 -5.22 7.04
CA SER A 156 13.84 -4.93 8.49
C SER A 156 15.25 -4.90 9.10
N VAL A 157 16.27 -5.25 8.31
CA VAL A 157 17.67 -5.37 8.76
C VAL A 157 18.52 -4.22 8.24
N LEU A 158 18.43 -3.93 6.94
CA LEU A 158 19.18 -2.87 6.29
C LEU A 158 18.29 -1.65 6.06
N SER A 159 18.80 -0.47 6.37
CA SER A 159 18.11 0.76 6.01
C SER A 159 18.03 0.93 4.48
N ALA A 160 17.05 1.70 4.02
CA ALA A 160 16.95 2.05 2.59
C ALA A 160 18.24 2.72 2.08
N SER A 161 18.89 3.52 2.92
CA SER A 161 20.16 4.19 2.61
C SER A 161 21.30 3.19 2.45
N ASP A 162 21.46 2.23 3.37
CA ASP A 162 22.51 1.20 3.29
C ASP A 162 22.35 0.34 2.05
N MET A 163 21.10 0.01 1.71
CA MET A 163 20.81 -0.78 0.50
C MET A 163 21.12 0.03 -0.76
N ALA A 164 20.78 1.32 -0.80
CA ALA A 164 21.09 2.19 -1.93
C ALA A 164 22.59 2.39 -2.14
N GLU A 165 23.40 2.37 -1.08
CA GLU A 165 24.87 2.43 -1.20
C GLU A 165 25.46 1.26 -2.00
N MET A 166 24.80 0.12 -2.01
CA MET A 166 25.24 -1.06 -2.80
C MET A 166 24.96 -0.90 -4.30
N MET A 167 24.20 0.12 -4.72
CA MET A 167 23.90 0.37 -6.14
C MET A 167 25.16 0.80 -6.89
N PRO A 168 25.31 0.39 -8.18
CA PRO A 168 26.38 0.94 -9.02
C PRO A 168 26.16 2.44 -9.26
N THR A 169 27.24 3.17 -9.53
CA THR A 169 27.15 4.56 -9.97
C THR A 169 27.09 4.60 -11.48
N MET A 170 26.10 5.31 -12.04
CA MET A 170 25.86 5.45 -13.47
C MET A 170 25.71 6.94 -13.81
N THR A 171 26.18 7.36 -15.01
CA THR A 171 26.17 8.78 -15.41
C THR A 171 25.54 9.04 -16.76
N ASP A 172 25.54 8.05 -17.66
CA ASP A 172 25.25 8.29 -19.08
C ASP A 172 23.99 7.58 -19.61
N ILE A 173 23.17 7.05 -18.68
CA ILE A 173 21.94 6.31 -19.02
C ILE A 173 20.77 6.76 -18.13
N GLY A 174 19.54 6.46 -18.54
CA GLY A 174 18.39 6.54 -17.66
C GLY A 174 18.57 5.53 -16.52
N TYR A 175 18.52 6.00 -15.28
CA TYR A 175 18.73 5.15 -14.11
C TYR A 175 17.55 5.33 -13.15
N TYR A 176 16.71 4.32 -13.03
CA TYR A 176 15.51 4.35 -12.22
C TYR A 176 15.66 3.44 -11.02
N ALA A 177 15.29 3.96 -9.86
CA ALA A 177 15.20 3.21 -8.61
C ALA A 177 13.74 2.94 -8.27
N LEU A 178 13.42 1.68 -7.98
CA LEU A 178 12.11 1.23 -7.52
C LEU A 178 12.23 0.76 -6.08
N GLY A 179 11.28 1.14 -5.22
CA GLY A 179 11.28 0.68 -3.83
C GLY A 179 9.92 0.81 -3.16
N HIS A 180 9.94 0.63 -1.84
CA HIS A 180 8.74 0.68 -1.02
C HIS A 180 9.06 1.49 0.25
N TRP A 181 8.99 2.82 0.15
CA TRP A 181 9.55 3.76 1.11
C TRP A 181 8.59 4.85 1.55
N ASP A 182 8.83 5.35 2.78
CA ASP A 182 8.27 6.60 3.27
C ASP A 182 9.02 7.82 2.71
N TYR A 183 8.29 8.92 2.50
CA TYR A 183 8.90 10.20 2.14
C TYR A 183 9.33 11.02 3.36
N THR A 184 8.56 10.96 4.43
CA THR A 184 8.84 11.66 5.69
C THR A 184 8.96 10.66 6.81
N ALA A 185 9.85 10.93 7.78
CA ALA A 185 9.88 10.17 9.01
C ALA A 185 8.60 10.44 9.81
N HIS A 186 7.81 9.40 10.02
CA HIS A 186 6.77 9.41 11.03
C HIS A 186 7.41 8.99 12.36
N GLY A 187 7.52 9.94 13.30
CA GLY A 187 8.21 9.71 14.56
C GLY A 187 9.75 9.68 14.42
N GLU A 188 10.42 8.75 15.10
CA GLU A 188 11.88 8.62 15.11
C GLU A 188 12.42 7.61 14.07
N ASP A 189 11.52 6.87 13.39
CA ASP A 189 11.95 5.85 12.42
C ASP A 189 12.35 6.47 11.09
N THR A 190 13.66 6.45 10.84
CA THR A 190 14.26 6.90 9.57
C THR A 190 14.71 5.71 8.70
N HIS A 191 14.46 4.48 9.15
CA HIS A 191 14.98 3.26 8.53
C HIS A 191 14.54 3.09 7.08
N ASN A 192 13.29 3.45 6.80
CA ASN A 192 12.65 3.24 5.50
C ASN A 192 12.44 4.53 4.69
N LEU A 193 13.16 5.60 4.95
CA LEU A 193 13.05 6.82 4.16
C LEU A 193 13.69 6.68 2.79
N VAL A 194 13.08 7.32 1.78
CA VAL A 194 13.65 7.40 0.42
C VAL A 194 15.07 7.97 0.48
N PRO A 195 16.12 7.24 0.07
CA PRO A 195 17.52 7.66 0.24
C PRO A 195 17.98 8.60 -0.89
N MET A 196 17.34 9.77 -1.01
CA MET A 196 17.52 10.69 -2.14
C MET A 196 18.96 11.21 -2.30
N GLU A 197 19.68 11.43 -1.21
CA GLU A 197 21.09 11.88 -1.28
C GLU A 197 22.00 10.79 -1.88
N VAL A 198 21.75 9.53 -1.51
CA VAL A 198 22.49 8.41 -2.08
C VAL A 198 22.13 8.26 -3.55
N PHE A 199 20.86 8.30 -3.90
CA PHE A 199 20.40 8.22 -5.28
C PHE A 199 21.04 9.29 -6.17
N LYS A 200 21.12 10.52 -5.68
CA LYS A 200 21.79 11.61 -6.40
C LYS A 200 23.27 11.29 -6.67
N ARG A 201 24.00 10.78 -5.68
CA ARG A 201 25.42 10.40 -5.84
C ARG A 201 25.61 9.22 -6.79
N LYS A 202 24.64 8.29 -6.83
CA LYS A 202 24.67 7.12 -7.70
C LYS A 202 24.24 7.43 -9.13
N GLY A 203 23.70 8.63 -9.41
CA GLY A 203 23.26 9.06 -10.73
C GLY A 203 21.85 8.60 -11.08
N VAL A 204 21.02 8.26 -10.08
CA VAL A 204 19.61 7.94 -10.29
C VAL A 204 18.88 9.15 -10.87
N THR A 205 18.11 8.95 -11.91
CA THR A 205 17.41 10.01 -12.65
C THR A 205 15.93 10.08 -12.35
N LYS A 206 15.32 8.97 -11.88
CA LYS A 206 13.93 8.91 -11.41
C LYS A 206 13.79 7.88 -10.29
N VAL A 207 12.88 8.15 -9.37
CA VAL A 207 12.55 7.27 -8.25
C VAL A 207 11.06 6.98 -8.26
N PHE A 208 10.69 5.72 -8.05
CA PHE A 208 9.30 5.29 -7.91
C PHE A 208 9.15 4.46 -6.64
N SER A 209 8.11 4.72 -5.89
CA SER A 209 7.83 4.02 -4.63
C SER A 209 6.38 3.53 -4.56
N GLY A 210 6.17 2.35 -3.97
CA GLY A 210 4.92 1.95 -3.33
C GLY A 210 4.78 2.59 -1.96
N HIS A 211 4.08 1.96 -1.04
CA HIS A 211 3.86 2.30 0.36
C HIS A 211 2.85 3.41 0.63
N ILE A 212 2.89 4.50 -0.08
CA ILE A 212 1.90 5.58 0.04
C ILE A 212 0.74 5.31 -0.91
N HIS A 213 -0.46 5.05 -0.36
CA HIS A 213 -1.61 4.59 -1.14
C HIS A 213 -2.19 5.66 -2.08
N LYS A 214 -2.05 6.94 -1.74
CA LYS A 214 -2.48 8.02 -2.61
C LYS A 214 -1.38 8.34 -3.62
N PRO A 215 -1.63 8.26 -4.95
CA PRO A 215 -0.65 8.63 -5.96
C PRO A 215 -0.20 10.08 -5.80
N GLN A 216 1.11 10.30 -5.80
CA GLN A 216 1.70 11.63 -5.58
C GLN A 216 3.01 11.77 -6.34
N GLU A 217 3.35 12.99 -6.74
CA GLU A 217 4.59 13.32 -7.43
C GLU A 217 5.32 14.46 -6.72
N TYR A 218 6.61 14.31 -6.56
CA TYR A 218 7.51 15.28 -5.94
C TYR A 218 8.76 15.45 -6.79
N THR A 219 9.48 16.55 -6.56
CA THR A 219 10.87 16.71 -6.99
C THR A 219 11.71 16.95 -5.78
N VAL A 220 12.59 16.01 -5.46
CA VAL A 220 13.46 16.07 -4.29
C VAL A 220 14.92 16.12 -4.74
N GLN A 221 15.64 17.16 -4.35
CA GLN A 221 17.03 17.39 -4.75
C GLN A 221 17.28 17.38 -6.27
N GLY A 222 16.24 17.72 -7.06
CA GLY A 222 16.27 17.73 -8.52
C GLY A 222 15.95 16.38 -9.16
N ILE A 223 15.60 15.36 -8.40
CA ILE A 223 15.19 14.03 -8.89
C ILE A 223 13.66 13.89 -8.74
N PRO A 224 12.94 13.53 -9.82
CA PRO A 224 11.52 13.19 -9.72
C PRO A 224 11.32 11.95 -8.85
N LEU A 225 10.40 12.04 -7.89
CA LEU A 225 9.91 10.95 -7.03
C LEU A 225 8.42 10.79 -7.26
N THR A 226 7.99 9.60 -7.66
CA THR A 226 6.59 9.26 -7.87
C THR A 226 6.19 8.14 -6.90
N TYR A 227 5.18 8.40 -6.06
CA TYR A 227 4.43 7.35 -5.38
C TYR A 227 3.35 6.85 -6.32
N VAL A 228 3.40 5.56 -6.65
CA VAL A 228 2.48 4.98 -7.63
C VAL A 228 1.05 4.82 -7.07
N GLY A 229 0.92 4.91 -5.75
CA GLY A 229 -0.34 4.67 -5.05
C GLY A 229 -0.61 3.19 -4.83
N SER A 230 -1.76 2.88 -4.26
CA SER A 230 -2.27 1.51 -4.17
C SER A 230 -3.08 1.14 -5.41
N LEU A 231 -3.33 -0.15 -5.62
CA LEU A 231 -4.14 -0.66 -6.73
C LEU A 231 -5.57 -0.09 -6.72
N GLN A 232 -6.13 0.04 -5.52
CA GLN A 232 -7.41 0.69 -5.23
C GLN A 232 -7.25 1.62 -4.02
N PRO A 233 -8.10 2.61 -3.79
CA PRO A 233 -8.20 3.24 -2.48
C PRO A 233 -8.74 2.21 -1.47
N TYR A 234 -8.13 2.13 -0.30
CA TYR A 234 -8.50 1.19 0.77
C TYR A 234 -9.14 1.88 1.97
N ALA A 235 -9.09 3.20 2.01
CA ALA A 235 -9.67 4.03 3.05
C ALA A 235 -10.12 5.38 2.50
N HIS A 236 -11.00 6.06 3.25
CA HIS A 236 -11.36 7.46 2.97
C HIS A 236 -10.11 8.36 3.09
N GLY A 237 -9.92 9.24 2.11
CA GLY A 237 -8.76 10.14 2.02
C GLY A 237 -7.67 9.66 1.06
N GLU A 238 -7.70 8.39 0.65
CA GLU A 238 -6.77 7.84 -0.35
C GLU A 238 -7.26 8.07 -1.79
N GLU A 239 -8.54 8.41 -1.96
CA GLU A 239 -9.16 8.63 -3.27
C GLU A 239 -8.58 9.85 -4.00
N LEU A 240 -8.52 9.74 -5.33
CA LEU A 240 -8.29 10.88 -6.20
C LEU A 240 -9.57 11.72 -6.36
N PRO A 241 -9.50 13.01 -6.76
CA PRO A 241 -10.65 13.88 -6.83
C PRO A 241 -11.83 13.36 -7.66
N ASP A 242 -11.56 12.56 -8.68
CA ASP A 242 -12.57 12.00 -9.60
C ASP A 242 -12.93 10.54 -9.29
N GLU A 243 -12.40 9.97 -8.21
CA GLU A 243 -12.74 8.60 -7.80
C GLU A 243 -13.99 8.60 -6.93
N THR A 244 -14.87 7.65 -7.22
CA THR A 244 -16.16 7.54 -6.53
C THR A 244 -16.26 6.36 -5.57
N LEU A 245 -15.25 5.49 -5.51
CA LEU A 245 -15.28 4.29 -4.67
C LEU A 245 -15.38 4.60 -3.17
N TYR A 246 -14.79 5.71 -2.72
CA TYR A 246 -14.95 6.29 -1.40
C TYR A 246 -15.43 7.73 -1.52
N GLN A 247 -16.50 8.08 -0.81
CA GLN A 247 -17.01 9.45 -0.77
C GLN A 247 -17.24 9.88 0.67
N THR A 248 -16.80 11.11 0.97
CA THR A 248 -17.07 11.76 2.25
C THR A 248 -17.85 13.03 1.97
N LEU A 249 -19.12 13.07 2.38
CA LEU A 249 -20.08 14.12 2.05
C LEU A 249 -20.79 14.60 3.32
N HIS A 250 -21.26 15.85 3.31
CA HIS A 250 -22.16 16.34 4.34
C HIS A 250 -23.56 15.76 4.19
N LYS A 251 -24.28 15.68 5.30
CA LYS A 251 -25.63 15.12 5.38
C LYS A 251 -26.58 15.70 4.31
N GLU A 252 -26.57 17.01 4.13
CA GLU A 252 -27.43 17.74 3.21
C GLU A 252 -27.14 17.35 1.75
N GLU A 253 -25.87 17.17 1.40
CA GLU A 253 -25.44 16.74 0.07
C GLU A 253 -25.92 15.31 -0.22
N VAL A 254 -25.85 14.43 0.78
CA VAL A 254 -26.30 13.03 0.63
C VAL A 254 -27.83 12.96 0.45
N GLU A 255 -28.58 13.75 1.24
CA GLU A 255 -30.04 13.82 1.14
C GLU A 255 -30.48 14.33 -0.24
N GLU A 256 -29.86 15.42 -0.76
CA GLU A 256 -30.13 15.95 -2.09
C GLU A 256 -29.85 14.91 -3.21
N ILE A 257 -28.72 14.21 -3.14
CA ILE A 257 -28.36 13.18 -4.11
C ILE A 257 -29.35 12.00 -4.08
N LEU A 258 -29.77 11.56 -2.89
CA LEU A 258 -30.71 10.46 -2.75
C LEU A 258 -32.13 10.83 -3.25
N GLU A 259 -32.55 12.10 -3.15
CA GLU A 259 -33.80 12.56 -3.73
C GLU A 259 -33.80 12.48 -5.26
N GLU A 260 -32.65 12.72 -5.90
CA GLU A 260 -32.50 12.62 -7.36
C GLU A 260 -32.32 11.15 -7.83
N ASN A 261 -31.53 10.37 -7.09
CA ASN A 261 -31.20 8.98 -7.43
C ASN A 261 -30.94 8.14 -6.17
N GLU A 262 -31.92 7.38 -5.75
CA GLU A 262 -31.86 6.52 -4.57
C GLU A 262 -30.73 5.46 -4.60
N ASN A 263 -30.24 5.09 -5.79
CA ASN A 263 -29.19 4.08 -5.97
C ASN A 263 -27.82 4.71 -6.30
N TYR A 264 -27.64 6.02 -6.16
CA TYR A 264 -26.40 6.69 -6.51
C TYR A 264 -25.18 6.10 -5.78
N PHE A 265 -25.35 5.74 -4.52
CA PHE A 265 -24.28 5.21 -3.67
C PHE A 265 -24.13 3.68 -3.70
N ALA A 266 -24.77 3.00 -4.65
CA ALA A 266 -24.78 1.52 -4.71
C ALA A 266 -23.37 0.89 -4.68
N ASP A 267 -22.38 1.52 -5.32
CA ASP A 267 -21.00 1.01 -5.40
C ASP A 267 -19.99 1.93 -4.67
N VAL A 268 -20.44 2.60 -3.61
CA VAL A 268 -19.67 3.59 -2.85
C VAL A 268 -19.47 3.14 -1.41
N ASN A 269 -18.25 3.33 -0.88
CA ASN A 269 -18.01 3.37 0.55
C ASN A 269 -18.30 4.80 1.02
N LEU A 270 -19.46 5.00 1.65
CA LEU A 270 -19.96 6.32 2.01
C LEU A 270 -19.65 6.67 3.46
N ARG A 271 -19.05 7.85 3.67
CA ARG A 271 -18.93 8.50 4.97
C ARG A 271 -19.78 9.77 4.98
N VAL A 272 -20.72 9.86 5.90
CA VAL A 272 -21.58 11.04 6.06
C VAL A 272 -21.10 11.86 7.25
N LEU A 273 -20.83 13.13 7.01
CA LEU A 273 -20.47 14.10 8.03
C LEU A 273 -21.75 14.75 8.56
N ILE A 274 -21.94 14.72 9.89
CA ILE A 274 -23.06 15.39 10.55
C ILE A 274 -22.55 16.37 11.62
N PRO A 275 -23.24 17.51 11.83
CA PRO A 275 -22.92 18.44 12.91
C PRO A 275 -23.04 17.78 14.29
N SER A 276 -22.25 18.28 15.25
CA SER A 276 -22.35 17.84 16.63
C SER A 276 -23.74 18.07 17.21
N GLY A 277 -24.27 17.06 17.89
CA GLY A 277 -25.60 17.09 18.47
C GLY A 277 -26.73 16.68 17.52
N GLU A 278 -26.43 16.45 16.25
CA GLU A 278 -27.36 15.86 15.29
C GLU A 278 -27.25 14.34 15.23
N SER A 279 -28.32 13.71 14.80
CA SER A 279 -28.35 12.30 14.43
C SER A 279 -28.87 12.16 13.02
N TRP A 280 -28.42 11.14 12.32
CA TRP A 280 -28.89 10.82 10.99
C TRP A 280 -29.29 9.35 10.90
N THR A 281 -30.49 9.10 10.43
CA THR A 281 -31.11 7.75 10.39
C THR A 281 -31.59 7.38 8.99
N ALA A 282 -31.19 8.16 7.96
CA ALA A 282 -31.59 7.81 6.59
C ALA A 282 -30.98 6.46 6.18
N ASP A 283 -31.77 5.67 5.49
CA ASP A 283 -31.31 4.43 4.87
C ASP A 283 -30.61 4.77 3.55
N VAL A 284 -29.38 4.29 3.39
CA VAL A 284 -28.65 4.40 2.12
C VAL A 284 -28.60 3.01 1.49
N PRO A 285 -29.50 2.75 0.55
CA PRO A 285 -29.62 1.41 0.00
C PRO A 285 -28.37 1.03 -0.81
N ASN A 286 -27.98 -0.23 -0.67
CA ASN A 286 -26.97 -0.89 -1.49
C ASN A 286 -25.55 -0.33 -1.47
N CYS A 287 -25.17 0.59 -0.58
CA CYS A 287 -23.79 1.05 -0.48
C CYS A 287 -22.81 -0.10 -0.11
N LEU A 288 -21.55 0.01 -0.51
CA LEU A 288 -20.50 -0.96 -0.18
C LEU A 288 -20.19 -0.97 1.32
N SER A 289 -20.11 0.22 1.91
CA SER A 289 -20.05 0.42 3.37
C SER A 289 -20.63 1.77 3.72
N PHE A 290 -21.10 1.90 4.97
CA PHE A 290 -21.75 3.10 5.44
C PHE A 290 -21.22 3.53 6.80
N GLN A 291 -20.78 4.78 6.93
CA GLN A 291 -20.25 5.34 8.17
C GLN A 291 -20.80 6.74 8.40
N VAL A 292 -21.25 7.02 9.63
CA VAL A 292 -21.58 8.37 10.09
C VAL A 292 -20.47 8.89 10.98
N LYS A 293 -19.97 10.09 10.69
CA LYS A 293 -18.97 10.78 11.50
C LYS A 293 -19.55 12.10 12.00
N VAL A 294 -19.57 12.27 13.31
CA VAL A 294 -20.00 13.51 13.99
C VAL A 294 -18.85 14.50 13.98
N LEU A 295 -19.07 15.70 13.45
CA LEU A 295 -18.08 16.78 13.47
C LEU A 295 -17.94 17.35 14.88
N ALA A 296 -16.71 17.57 15.34
CA ALA A 296 -16.45 18.23 16.61
C ALA A 296 -16.88 19.71 16.56
N ASN A 297 -17.43 20.23 17.69
CA ASN A 297 -17.84 21.63 17.78
C ASN A 297 -16.66 22.62 17.84
N ASN A 298 -15.46 22.13 18.12
CA ASN A 298 -14.25 22.93 18.27
C ASN A 298 -13.15 22.35 17.37
N PRO A 299 -12.44 23.14 16.55
CA PRO A 299 -11.31 22.65 15.76
C PRO A 299 -10.23 21.97 16.60
N ASP A 300 -10.09 22.36 17.87
CA ASP A 300 -9.13 21.79 18.82
C ASP A 300 -9.59 20.42 19.38
N ASP A 301 -10.89 20.10 19.27
CA ASP A 301 -11.47 18.80 19.62
C ASP A 301 -11.61 17.89 18.38
N ALA A 302 -11.15 18.33 17.21
CA ALA A 302 -11.10 17.51 16.02
C ALA A 302 -10.24 16.28 16.32
N ASP A 303 -10.87 15.13 16.31
CA ASP A 303 -10.18 13.85 16.48
C ASP A 303 -9.20 13.68 15.31
N LEU A 304 -7.94 13.99 15.58
CA LEU A 304 -6.84 13.86 14.61
C LEU A 304 -6.64 12.42 14.15
N SER A 305 -7.31 11.45 14.78
CA SER A 305 -7.24 10.03 14.44
C SER A 305 -7.68 9.70 13.01
N ASP A 306 -8.43 10.60 12.36
CA ASP A 306 -8.89 10.39 10.98
C ASP A 306 -8.06 11.15 9.91
N LEU A 307 -7.14 12.04 10.31
CA LEU A 307 -6.17 12.65 9.39
C LEU A 307 -4.99 11.72 9.07
N GLU A 308 -4.84 10.66 9.85
CA GLU A 308 -3.81 9.63 9.69
C GLU A 308 -4.43 8.23 9.76
N VAL A 309 -5.31 7.87 8.84
CA VAL A 309 -5.59 6.46 8.58
C VAL A 309 -4.48 5.89 7.67
N GLY A 310 -3.33 5.80 8.27
CA GLY A 310 -2.19 5.18 7.68
C GLY A 310 -1.02 5.15 8.65
N TYR A 311 -1.06 4.38 9.66
CA TYR A 311 -0.09 4.22 10.76
C TYR A 311 -0.45 5.02 12.02
N GLU A 312 -1.43 4.53 12.78
CA GLU A 312 -1.23 4.60 14.22
C GLU A 312 0.12 3.93 14.48
N GLU A 313 1.11 4.70 14.87
CA GLU A 313 2.31 4.17 15.51
C GLU A 313 1.83 3.18 16.56
N PHE A 314 2.12 1.91 16.32
CA PHE A 314 2.10 0.90 17.37
C PHE A 314 3.27 1.16 18.32
N SER A 315 3.32 2.34 18.92
CA SER A 315 4.16 2.54 20.08
C SER A 315 3.60 1.60 21.14
N THR A 316 4.45 0.71 21.61
CA THR A 316 4.12 -0.24 22.71
C THR A 316 3.48 0.51 23.88
N THR A 317 3.85 1.77 24.08
CA THR A 317 3.31 2.68 25.08
C THR A 317 1.85 3.08 24.81
N ASN A 318 1.49 3.37 23.55
CA ASN A 318 0.12 3.77 23.20
C ASN A 318 -0.85 2.58 23.26
N ILE A 319 -0.40 1.39 22.81
CA ILE A 319 -1.19 0.16 22.95
C ILE A 319 -1.44 -0.15 24.42
N VAL A 320 -0.42 -0.02 25.25
CA VAL A 320 -0.53 -0.27 26.69
C VAL A 320 -1.46 0.75 27.35
N ASN A 321 -1.31 2.05 27.07
CA ASN A 321 -2.15 3.09 27.62
C ASN A 321 -3.63 2.93 27.22
N LYS A 322 -3.92 2.59 25.96
CA LYS A 322 -5.28 2.36 25.45
C LYS A 322 -5.95 1.15 26.12
N ASN A 323 -5.17 0.08 26.40
CA ASN A 323 -5.66 -1.13 27.06
C ASN A 323 -5.68 -1.04 28.59
N LEU A 324 -5.03 -0.04 29.18
CA LEU A 324 -5.05 0.21 30.62
C LEU A 324 -6.18 1.18 31.06
N ALA A 325 -6.98 1.69 30.13
CA ALA A 325 -8.14 2.50 30.44
C ALA A 325 -9.14 1.69 31.30
N GLY A 326 -9.36 2.13 32.55
CA GLY A 326 -10.22 1.42 33.51
C GLY A 326 -9.53 0.41 34.43
N VAL A 327 -8.22 0.27 34.34
CA VAL A 327 -7.41 -0.59 35.21
C VAL A 327 -6.94 0.20 36.45
N SER A 328 -6.75 -0.48 37.59
CA SER A 328 -6.29 0.15 38.83
C SER A 328 -4.93 0.82 38.68
N SER A 329 -4.74 2.00 39.26
CA SER A 329 -3.52 2.81 39.18
C SER A 329 -2.23 2.05 39.51
N GLY A 330 -2.28 1.15 40.51
CA GLY A 330 -1.12 0.35 40.88
C GLY A 330 -0.69 -0.66 39.83
N LEU A 331 -1.63 -1.21 39.03
CA LEU A 331 -1.31 -2.11 37.94
C LEU A 331 -0.77 -1.35 36.71
N VAL A 332 -1.30 -0.16 36.44
CA VAL A 332 -0.82 0.77 35.41
C VAL A 332 0.66 1.12 35.66
N GLU A 333 0.98 1.50 36.91
CA GLU A 333 2.35 1.86 37.29
C GLU A 333 3.32 0.69 37.17
N LEU A 334 2.91 -0.51 37.52
CA LEU A 334 3.71 -1.73 37.38
C LEU A 334 4.01 -2.08 35.90
N VAL A 335 3.03 -1.88 35.03
CA VAL A 335 3.20 -2.11 33.57
C VAL A 335 4.16 -1.09 32.99
N HIS A 336 4.06 0.19 33.34
CA HIS A 336 4.99 1.23 32.90
C HIS A 336 6.42 0.98 33.40
N GLN A 337 6.60 0.60 34.65
CA GLN A 337 7.93 0.24 35.20
C GLN A 337 8.56 -0.95 34.44
N ARG A 338 7.77 -1.94 34.03
CA ARG A 338 8.28 -3.05 33.22
C ARG A 338 8.63 -2.63 31.81
N LEU A 339 7.84 -1.77 31.18
CA LEU A 339 8.16 -1.25 29.84
C LEU A 339 9.47 -0.44 29.83
N GLU A 340 9.68 0.41 30.83
CA GLU A 340 10.94 1.14 30.98
C GLU A 340 12.13 0.19 31.22
N HIS A 341 11.92 -0.86 32.02
CA HIS A 341 12.95 -1.86 32.26
C HIS A 341 13.36 -2.56 30.97
N TYR A 342 12.43 -2.96 30.10
CA TYR A 342 12.74 -3.57 28.80
C TYR A 342 13.39 -2.61 27.82
N ARG A 343 12.96 -1.35 27.77
CA ARG A 343 13.62 -0.31 26.96
C ARG A 343 15.08 -0.09 27.34
N ASN A 344 15.40 -0.20 28.63
CA ASN A 344 16.77 -0.04 29.13
C ASN A 344 17.65 -1.31 28.97
N LEU A 345 17.07 -2.43 28.55
CA LEU A 345 17.81 -3.67 28.22
C LEU A 345 18.14 -3.77 26.72
N GLU A 346 17.49 -2.98 25.87
CA GLU A 346 17.73 -2.92 24.41
C GLU A 346 18.71 -1.79 24.00
N ASN A 347 19.17 -0.95 24.94
CA ASN A 347 20.25 0.02 24.81
C ASN A 347 21.52 -0.50 25.51
#